data_b7a604945390f16637ddfce016cbde68
#
_entry.id   b7a604945390f16637ddfce016cbde68
#
_cell.length_a   1.000
_cell.length_b   1.000
_cell.length_c   1.000
_cell.angle_alpha   90.00
_cell.angle_beta   90.00
_cell.angle_gamma   90.00
#
_symmetry.space_group_name_H-M   'P 1'
#
loop_
_entity.id
_entity.type
_entity.pdbx_description
1 polymer ?
#
loop_
_entity_poly.entity_id
_entity_poly.type
_entity_poly.pdbx_seq_one_letter_code
_entity_poly.pdbx_strand_id
1 'polypeptide(L)'
;MKQFVRLGTGCVAEQKIGRQKMAIRHFLKLADFTKDELNTMLRRAAEIKALQKAGTPYVPFGGKVLVMIFEKASTRTRVSFESGFYQLGGNVIHLSSQGSQLGRSESIEDTARVVSRMCDLVMIRTFGQDRLEAFANNSRVPVINGLTDEYHPVQIMTDILTFMEHKGSIEGRTVCWVGDANNMSYSWLEAAKILGFHINLAIPEGYPLDLSLIPEGDDYYTVFRDPIEAAKGADLVTTDVWTSMGFEEENEKRRRDFANYQVNSAVMAAANPGALFMHCLPAHRGEEVTAEVIDGPQSVVWDEAENRLHAQKGIMEFCLNASSKA
;
A
#
# COMPACT_ATOMS: atom_id res chain seq x y z
N MET A 1 71.85 -27.03 10.30
CA MET A 1 71.87 -25.95 9.30
C MET A 1 70.45 -25.65 8.86
N LYS A 2 69.88 -24.55 9.33
CA LYS A 2 68.51 -24.12 8.93
C LYS A 2 68.68 -23.01 7.87
N GLN A 3 68.26 -23.29 6.64
CA GLN A 3 68.17 -22.30 5.59
C GLN A 3 66.88 -21.46 5.80
N PHE A 4 67.06 -20.16 6.05
CA PHE A 4 66.02 -19.16 6.01
C PHE A 4 65.85 -18.68 4.55
N VAL A 5 64.67 -18.94 3.97
CA VAL A 5 64.28 -18.32 2.71
C VAL A 5 63.67 -16.96 3.04
N ARG A 6 64.27 -15.87 2.56
CA ARG A 6 63.69 -14.52 2.60
C ARG A 6 62.55 -14.43 1.56
N LEU A 7 61.32 -14.25 2.00
CA LEU A 7 60.21 -13.86 1.16
C LEU A 7 60.22 -12.33 1.00
N GLY A 8 60.24 -11.88 -0.23
CA GLY A 8 60.27 -10.46 -0.59
C GLY A 8 59.00 -9.73 -0.20
N THR A 9 59.17 -8.52 0.28
CA THR A 9 58.09 -7.56 0.57
C THR A 9 57.51 -7.03 -0.73
N GLY A 10 56.46 -7.72 -1.27
CA GLY A 10 55.61 -7.20 -2.30
C GLY A 10 54.46 -6.44 -1.63
N CYS A 11 54.40 -5.12 -1.82
CA CYS A 11 53.30 -4.29 -1.45
C CYS A 11 52.06 -4.70 -2.28
N VAL A 12 51.15 -5.46 -1.71
CA VAL A 12 49.86 -5.77 -2.34
C VAL A 12 49.03 -4.52 -2.24
N ALA A 13 48.86 -3.80 -3.34
CA ALA A 13 47.91 -2.72 -3.44
C ALA A 13 46.50 -3.30 -3.18
N GLU A 14 45.88 -2.97 -2.04
CA GLU A 14 44.47 -3.21 -1.80
C GLU A 14 43.66 -2.46 -2.88
N GLN A 15 43.22 -3.16 -3.90
CA GLN A 15 42.15 -2.68 -4.75
C GLN A 15 40.92 -2.57 -3.86
N LYS A 16 40.58 -1.34 -3.45
CA LYS A 16 39.26 -1.00 -2.95
C LYS A 16 38.28 -1.27 -4.08
N ILE A 17 37.74 -2.49 -4.13
CA ILE A 17 36.54 -2.78 -4.91
C ILE A 17 35.45 -1.88 -4.29
N GLY A 18 35.22 -0.77 -4.96
CA GLY A 18 34.08 0.12 -4.62
C GLY A 18 32.81 -0.71 -4.73
N ARG A 19 32.33 -1.23 -3.61
CA ARG A 19 30.96 -1.75 -3.53
C ARG A 19 30.05 -0.58 -3.89
N GLN A 20 29.55 -0.58 -5.10
CA GLN A 20 28.47 0.28 -5.51
C GLN A 20 27.30 -0.08 -4.58
N LYS A 21 27.01 0.80 -3.61
CA LYS A 21 25.92 0.61 -2.65
C LYS A 21 24.64 0.66 -3.47
N MET A 22 24.08 -0.49 -3.83
CA MET A 22 22.78 -0.52 -4.51
C MET A 22 21.76 0.13 -3.60
N ALA A 23 20.95 1.02 -4.16
CA ALA A 23 19.96 1.76 -3.43
C ALA A 23 18.92 0.78 -2.84
N ILE A 24 18.64 0.92 -1.55
CA ILE A 24 17.57 0.17 -0.89
C ILE A 24 16.25 0.53 -1.56
N ARG A 25 15.45 -0.47 -1.89
CA ARG A 25 14.14 -0.27 -2.54
C ARG A 25 13.05 -0.25 -1.47
N HIS A 26 12.65 0.94 -1.04
CA HIS A 26 11.51 1.15 -0.16
C HIS A 26 10.21 1.10 -0.95
N PHE A 27 9.07 0.86 -0.29
CA PHE A 27 7.72 0.94 -0.86
C PHE A 27 6.91 2.00 -0.09
N LEU A 28 7.09 3.27 -0.45
CA LEU A 28 6.52 4.41 0.29
C LEU A 28 5.25 4.95 -0.37
N LYS A 29 5.22 5.03 -1.68
CA LYS A 29 4.08 5.42 -2.52
C LYS A 29 4.19 4.74 -3.89
N LEU A 30 3.09 4.70 -4.65
CA LEU A 30 3.09 4.03 -5.96
C LEU A 30 3.91 4.80 -7.00
N ALA A 31 3.95 6.13 -6.90
CA ALA A 31 4.72 6.98 -7.79
C ALA A 31 6.25 6.71 -7.76
N ASP A 32 6.76 5.98 -6.75
CA ASP A 32 8.16 5.57 -6.69
C ASP A 32 8.50 4.40 -7.64
N PHE A 33 7.50 3.84 -8.33
CA PHE A 33 7.64 2.62 -9.13
C PHE A 33 7.20 2.81 -10.57
N THR A 34 7.82 2.03 -11.45
CA THR A 34 7.39 1.90 -12.83
C THR A 34 6.19 0.95 -12.94
N LYS A 35 5.44 1.05 -14.04
CA LYS A 35 4.35 0.12 -14.40
C LYS A 35 4.81 -1.34 -14.34
N ASP A 36 6.01 -1.64 -14.85
CA ASP A 36 6.56 -3.00 -14.89
C ASP A 36 6.88 -3.54 -13.50
N GLU A 37 7.39 -2.70 -12.60
CA GLU A 37 7.66 -3.08 -11.21
C GLU A 37 6.35 -3.39 -10.47
N LEU A 38 5.31 -2.53 -10.58
CA LEU A 38 4.00 -2.77 -9.96
C LEU A 38 3.35 -4.05 -10.52
N ASN A 39 3.36 -4.24 -11.84
CA ASN A 39 2.85 -5.46 -12.47
C ASN A 39 3.63 -6.71 -12.02
N THR A 40 4.94 -6.58 -11.78
CA THR A 40 5.75 -7.69 -11.24
C THR A 40 5.31 -8.06 -9.83
N MET A 41 5.08 -7.08 -8.95
CA MET A 41 4.57 -7.33 -7.59
C MET A 41 3.20 -8.00 -7.62
N LEU A 42 2.27 -7.51 -8.47
CA LEU A 42 0.91 -8.06 -8.62
C LEU A 42 0.94 -9.51 -9.12
N ARG A 43 1.73 -9.79 -10.17
CA ARG A 43 1.90 -11.15 -10.70
C ARG A 43 2.47 -12.09 -9.64
N ARG A 44 3.52 -11.66 -8.91
CA ARG A 44 4.09 -12.46 -7.82
C ARG A 44 3.10 -12.70 -6.70
N ALA A 45 2.29 -11.70 -6.34
CA ALA A 45 1.22 -11.87 -5.36
C ALA A 45 0.21 -12.95 -5.77
N ALA A 46 -0.23 -12.95 -7.03
CA ALA A 46 -1.13 -13.96 -7.57
C ALA A 46 -0.49 -15.37 -7.58
N GLU A 47 0.78 -15.49 -7.99
CA GLU A 47 1.52 -16.75 -7.99
C GLU A 47 1.68 -17.32 -6.56
N ILE A 48 2.05 -16.48 -5.58
CA ILE A 48 2.18 -16.89 -4.16
C ILE A 48 0.81 -17.29 -3.59
N LYS A 49 -0.26 -16.57 -3.93
CA LYS A 49 -1.65 -16.95 -3.59
C LYS A 49 -2.00 -18.33 -4.13
N ALA A 50 -1.69 -18.60 -5.40
CA ALA A 50 -1.94 -19.90 -6.03
C ALA A 50 -1.17 -21.04 -5.36
N LEU A 51 0.11 -20.84 -5.03
CA LEU A 51 0.91 -21.81 -4.30
C LEU A 51 0.30 -22.12 -2.93
N GLN A 52 -0.11 -21.10 -2.19
CA GLN A 52 -0.74 -21.28 -0.87
C GLN A 52 -2.07 -22.03 -0.99
N LYS A 53 -2.93 -21.69 -1.94
CA LYS A 53 -4.22 -22.38 -2.15
C LYS A 53 -4.01 -23.86 -2.59
N ALA A 54 -2.91 -24.15 -3.29
CA ALA A 54 -2.52 -25.51 -3.66
C ALA A 54 -1.84 -26.30 -2.51
N GLY A 55 -1.63 -25.68 -1.35
CA GLY A 55 -0.90 -26.31 -0.23
C GLY A 55 0.60 -26.51 -0.53
N THR A 56 1.15 -25.85 -1.53
CA THR A 56 2.58 -25.95 -1.91
C THR A 56 3.40 -25.01 -1.04
N PRO A 57 4.36 -25.52 -0.24
CA PRO A 57 5.19 -24.68 0.61
C PRO A 57 6.04 -23.69 -0.21
N TYR A 58 5.99 -22.43 0.21
CA TYR A 58 6.85 -21.38 -0.32
C TYR A 58 7.33 -20.49 0.81
N VAL A 59 8.58 -20.68 1.25
CA VAL A 59 9.14 -20.07 2.47
C VAL A 59 10.47 -19.34 2.21
N PRO A 60 10.47 -18.31 1.33
CA PRO A 60 11.71 -17.61 0.92
C PRO A 60 12.32 -16.76 2.04
N PHE A 61 11.61 -16.52 3.15
CA PHE A 61 12.04 -15.62 4.23
C PHE A 61 12.56 -16.34 5.47
N GLY A 62 13.01 -17.61 5.32
CA GLY A 62 13.61 -18.36 6.43
C GLY A 62 14.73 -17.58 7.12
N GLY A 63 14.59 -17.36 8.44
CA GLY A 63 15.54 -16.58 9.26
C GLY A 63 15.42 -15.07 9.17
N LYS A 64 14.56 -14.51 8.32
CA LYS A 64 14.33 -13.06 8.21
C LYS A 64 13.36 -12.52 9.24
N VAL A 65 13.51 -11.26 9.58
CA VAL A 65 12.70 -10.54 10.58
C VAL A 65 12.06 -9.30 9.96
N LEU A 66 10.73 -9.22 10.08
CA LEU A 66 9.95 -8.01 9.81
C LEU A 66 9.68 -7.28 11.13
N VAL A 67 10.01 -6.00 11.21
CA VAL A 67 9.55 -5.11 12.29
C VAL A 67 8.36 -4.32 11.79
N MET A 68 7.24 -4.40 12.52
CA MET A 68 6.04 -3.61 12.24
C MET A 68 5.88 -2.52 13.29
N ILE A 69 5.81 -1.26 12.85
CA ILE A 69 5.67 -0.08 13.69
C ILE A 69 4.28 0.52 13.47
N PHE A 70 3.49 0.63 14.55
CA PHE A 70 2.15 1.20 14.52
C PHE A 70 2.04 2.42 15.43
N GLU A 71 1.88 3.59 14.84
CA GLU A 71 1.47 4.82 15.53
C GLU A 71 -0.07 4.98 15.52
N LYS A 72 -0.74 4.38 14.52
CA LYS A 72 -2.22 4.25 14.42
C LYS A 72 -2.62 2.78 14.49
N ALA A 73 -3.63 2.45 15.29
CA ALA A 73 -4.13 1.08 15.41
C ALA A 73 -4.69 0.55 14.07
N SER A 74 -4.47 -0.72 13.77
CA SER A 74 -5.08 -1.40 12.62
C SER A 74 -5.05 -2.91 12.79
N THR A 75 -6.22 -3.52 12.88
CA THR A 75 -6.35 -4.98 12.94
C THR A 75 -6.00 -5.63 11.61
N ARG A 76 -6.59 -5.16 10.51
CA ARG A 76 -6.40 -5.75 9.17
C ARG A 76 -4.95 -5.65 8.71
N THR A 77 -4.30 -4.51 8.83
CA THR A 77 -2.90 -4.33 8.43
C THR A 77 -1.99 -5.22 9.27
N ARG A 78 -2.24 -5.31 10.59
CA ARG A 78 -1.47 -6.18 11.46
C ARG A 78 -1.60 -7.64 11.05
N VAL A 79 -2.83 -8.15 10.98
CA VAL A 79 -3.07 -9.56 10.67
C VAL A 79 -2.51 -9.94 9.30
N SER A 80 -2.72 -9.10 8.26
CA SER A 80 -2.27 -9.43 6.91
C SER A 80 -0.74 -9.44 6.75
N PHE A 81 -0.03 -8.46 7.31
CA PHE A 81 1.44 -8.45 7.26
C PHE A 81 2.05 -9.55 8.12
N GLU A 82 1.59 -9.70 9.36
CA GLU A 82 2.10 -10.69 10.30
C GLU A 82 1.89 -12.12 9.76
N SER A 83 0.64 -12.46 9.38
CA SER A 83 0.33 -13.75 8.78
C SER A 83 1.08 -13.98 7.46
N GLY A 84 1.17 -12.94 6.60
CA GLY A 84 1.86 -13.01 5.32
C GLY A 84 3.34 -13.33 5.49
N PHE A 85 4.01 -12.67 6.42
CA PHE A 85 5.44 -12.87 6.66
C PHE A 85 5.73 -14.23 7.31
N TYR A 86 4.89 -14.69 8.26
CA TYR A 86 4.98 -16.04 8.83
C TYR A 86 4.77 -17.13 7.78
N GLN A 87 3.77 -16.97 6.90
CA GLN A 87 3.52 -17.94 5.83
C GLN A 87 4.66 -18.02 4.81
N LEU A 88 5.47 -16.96 4.67
CA LEU A 88 6.68 -16.94 3.87
C LEU A 88 7.94 -17.41 4.65
N GLY A 89 7.78 -17.90 5.89
CA GLY A 89 8.84 -18.51 6.71
C GLY A 89 9.64 -17.53 7.56
N GLY A 90 9.26 -16.27 7.62
CA GLY A 90 9.91 -15.25 8.43
C GLY A 90 9.33 -15.12 9.85
N ASN A 91 9.91 -14.20 10.63
CA ASN A 91 9.47 -13.87 11.99
C ASN A 91 9.06 -12.39 12.05
N VAL A 92 8.15 -12.04 12.97
CA VAL A 92 7.62 -10.68 13.08
C VAL A 92 7.81 -10.13 14.48
N ILE A 93 8.21 -8.87 14.57
CA ILE A 93 8.25 -8.08 15.81
C ILE A 93 7.24 -6.94 15.65
N HIS A 94 6.32 -6.82 16.58
CA HIS A 94 5.32 -5.76 16.60
C HIS A 94 5.69 -4.70 17.64
N LEU A 95 5.81 -3.45 17.20
CA LEU A 95 6.04 -2.28 18.03
C LEU A 95 4.83 -1.34 17.94
N SER A 96 4.22 -1.04 19.09
CA SER A 96 3.17 -0.02 19.20
C SER A 96 3.69 1.24 19.85
N SER A 97 3.07 2.39 19.56
CA SER A 97 3.40 3.67 20.20
C SER A 97 3.27 3.65 21.73
N GLN A 98 2.40 2.80 22.28
CA GLN A 98 2.22 2.66 23.73
C GLN A 98 3.33 1.84 24.41
N GLY A 99 4.01 0.96 23.66
CA GLY A 99 5.05 0.05 24.17
C GLY A 99 6.47 0.38 23.71
N SER A 100 6.68 1.45 22.97
CA SER A 100 7.98 1.85 22.45
C SER A 100 8.34 3.29 22.83
N GLN A 101 9.63 3.63 22.73
CA GLN A 101 10.11 4.99 22.95
C GLN A 101 9.95 5.90 21.70
N LEU A 102 9.36 5.37 20.63
CA LEU A 102 9.09 6.06 19.39
C LEU A 102 8.31 7.36 19.63
N GLY A 103 8.93 8.50 19.28
CA GLY A 103 8.33 9.82 19.39
C GLY A 103 8.23 10.40 20.81
N ARG A 104 8.78 9.74 21.85
CA ARG A 104 8.79 10.28 23.22
C ARG A 104 10.12 10.92 23.61
N SER A 105 11.24 10.30 23.25
CA SER A 105 12.58 10.79 23.60
C SER A 105 13.65 10.47 22.54
N GLU A 106 13.35 9.60 21.58
CA GLU A 106 14.25 9.21 20.50
C GLU A 106 13.76 9.80 19.17
N SER A 107 14.69 10.30 18.35
CA SER A 107 14.36 10.80 17.01
C SER A 107 13.97 9.66 16.07
N ILE A 108 13.21 9.98 15.03
CA ILE A 108 12.81 9.00 14.01
C ILE A 108 14.05 8.45 13.33
N GLU A 109 15.03 9.29 13.05
CA GLU A 109 16.29 8.96 12.39
C GLU A 109 17.12 7.99 13.23
N ASP A 110 17.21 8.20 14.55
CA ASP A 110 17.95 7.30 15.42
C ASP A 110 17.26 5.97 15.60
N THR A 111 15.94 5.99 15.76
CA THR A 111 15.11 4.77 15.74
C THR A 111 15.34 3.97 14.45
N ALA A 112 15.32 4.63 13.28
CA ALA A 112 15.56 3.99 11.99
C ALA A 112 16.95 3.36 11.93
N ARG A 113 17.99 4.08 12.37
CA ARG A 113 19.39 3.59 12.40
C ARG A 113 19.56 2.38 13.29
N VAL A 114 18.87 2.34 14.44
CA VAL A 114 18.93 1.23 15.41
C VAL A 114 18.13 0.04 14.90
N VAL A 115 16.83 0.21 14.61
CA VAL A 115 15.93 -0.88 14.23
C VAL A 115 16.40 -1.58 12.96
N SER A 116 16.80 -0.81 11.95
CA SER A 116 17.25 -1.38 10.66
C SER A 116 18.57 -2.16 10.72
N ARG A 117 19.27 -2.19 11.87
CA ARG A 117 20.42 -3.07 12.10
C ARG A 117 20.04 -4.44 12.68
N MET A 118 18.80 -4.60 13.12
CA MET A 118 18.31 -5.77 13.86
C MET A 118 17.22 -6.53 13.10
N CYS A 119 16.84 -6.07 11.90
CA CYS A 119 15.79 -6.69 11.08
C CYS A 119 16.15 -6.64 9.59
N ASP A 120 15.34 -7.29 8.76
CA ASP A 120 15.51 -7.35 7.31
C ASP A 120 14.52 -6.47 6.55
N LEU A 121 13.39 -6.14 7.18
CA LEU A 121 12.30 -5.37 6.59
C LEU A 121 11.58 -4.59 7.70
N VAL A 122 11.11 -3.39 7.38
CA VAL A 122 10.27 -2.59 8.29
C VAL A 122 8.96 -2.24 7.59
N MET A 123 7.84 -2.35 8.29
CA MET A 123 6.56 -1.76 7.89
C MET A 123 6.15 -0.71 8.91
N ILE A 124 5.72 0.46 8.43
CA ILE A 124 5.31 1.58 9.29
C ILE A 124 3.90 2.02 8.91
N ARG A 125 3.04 2.17 9.92
CA ARG A 125 1.75 2.84 9.82
C ARG A 125 1.77 4.04 10.75
N THR A 126 1.78 5.24 10.17
CA THR A 126 2.03 6.49 10.88
C THR A 126 1.05 7.59 10.44
N PHE A 127 1.34 8.83 10.80
CA PHE A 127 0.60 10.03 10.38
C PHE A 127 1.17 10.58 9.07
N GLY A 128 2.03 11.58 9.10
CA GLY A 128 2.56 12.24 7.90
C GLY A 128 3.54 11.39 7.09
N GLN A 129 3.50 11.58 5.77
CA GLN A 129 4.41 10.94 4.83
C GLN A 129 5.86 11.35 5.09
N ASP A 130 6.11 12.59 5.51
CA ASP A 130 7.42 13.12 5.89
C ASP A 130 8.12 12.30 6.97
N ARG A 131 7.35 11.82 7.97
CA ARG A 131 7.85 10.95 9.05
C ARG A 131 8.29 9.58 8.51
N LEU A 132 7.50 9.02 7.61
CA LEU A 132 7.82 7.77 6.95
C LEU A 132 9.09 7.90 6.10
N GLU A 133 9.21 8.98 5.33
CA GLU A 133 10.37 9.27 4.49
C GLU A 133 11.63 9.53 5.33
N ALA A 134 11.52 10.26 6.44
CA ALA A 134 12.62 10.47 7.38
C ALA A 134 13.14 9.13 7.94
N PHE A 135 12.25 8.19 8.29
CA PHE A 135 12.64 6.85 8.70
C PHE A 135 13.32 6.08 7.55
N ALA A 136 12.73 6.07 6.36
CA ALA A 136 13.26 5.35 5.21
C ALA A 136 14.66 5.84 4.81
N ASN A 137 14.87 7.16 4.77
CA ASN A 137 16.15 7.77 4.44
C ASN A 137 17.30 7.42 5.42
N ASN A 138 16.97 6.99 6.65
CA ASN A 138 17.93 6.58 7.66
C ASN A 138 17.97 5.06 7.88
N SER A 139 17.14 4.30 7.18
CA SER A 139 17.07 2.84 7.26
C SER A 139 18.15 2.16 6.41
N ARG A 140 18.61 0.99 6.88
CA ARG A 140 19.51 0.10 6.13
C ARG A 140 18.79 -1.06 5.45
N VAL A 141 17.48 -1.15 5.66
CA VAL A 141 16.63 -2.21 5.10
C VAL A 141 15.41 -1.56 4.44
N PRO A 142 14.70 -2.27 3.56
CA PRO A 142 13.48 -1.75 2.97
C PRO A 142 12.46 -1.31 4.02
N VAL A 143 11.72 -0.24 3.70
CA VAL A 143 10.60 0.28 4.49
C VAL A 143 9.35 0.22 3.62
N ILE A 144 8.25 -0.28 4.18
CA ILE A 144 6.94 -0.36 3.52
C ILE A 144 5.97 0.58 4.23
N ASN A 145 5.27 1.40 3.46
CA ASN A 145 4.17 2.23 3.91
C ASN A 145 2.94 1.37 4.21
N GLY A 146 2.62 1.16 5.49
CA GLY A 146 1.40 0.50 5.92
C GLY A 146 0.16 1.39 5.85
N LEU A 147 0.32 2.68 5.91
CA LEU A 147 -0.59 3.81 5.68
C LEU A 147 0.03 5.09 6.25
N THR A 148 -0.10 6.20 5.53
CA THR A 148 0.04 7.57 6.03
C THR A 148 -1.26 8.36 5.81
N ASP A 149 -1.30 9.62 6.25
CA ASP A 149 -2.44 10.51 6.00
C ASP A 149 -2.56 10.89 4.52
N GLU A 150 -1.45 10.83 3.78
CA GLU A 150 -1.38 11.16 2.36
C GLU A 150 -1.56 9.96 1.45
N TYR A 151 -1.09 8.75 1.83
CA TYR A 151 -1.08 7.58 0.95
C TYR A 151 -1.40 6.26 1.65
N HIS A 152 -2.06 5.36 0.90
CA HIS A 152 -2.27 3.95 1.30
C HIS A 152 -1.91 2.97 0.16
N PRO A 153 -0.65 2.94 -0.28
CA PRO A 153 -0.25 2.23 -1.50
C PRO A 153 -0.48 0.72 -1.44
N VAL A 154 -0.32 0.10 -0.27
CA VAL A 154 -0.56 -1.35 -0.09
C VAL A 154 -2.03 -1.74 -0.26
N GLN A 155 -2.97 -0.82 0.02
CA GLN A 155 -4.39 -1.05 -0.24
C GLN A 155 -4.67 -1.02 -1.73
N ILE A 156 -4.19 -0.01 -2.45
CA ILE A 156 -4.43 0.09 -3.89
C ILE A 156 -3.84 -1.10 -4.66
N MET A 157 -2.66 -1.59 -4.27
CA MET A 157 -2.13 -2.84 -4.85
C MET A 157 -3.04 -4.05 -4.58
N THR A 158 -3.72 -4.05 -3.44
CA THR A 158 -4.72 -5.07 -3.10
C THR A 158 -5.95 -4.98 -3.99
N ASP A 159 -6.48 -3.77 -4.15
CA ASP A 159 -7.67 -3.48 -4.94
C ASP A 159 -7.45 -3.84 -6.42
N ILE A 160 -6.27 -3.47 -6.96
CA ILE A 160 -5.88 -3.80 -8.32
C ILE A 160 -5.72 -5.33 -8.49
N LEU A 161 -5.10 -6.03 -7.54
CA LEU A 161 -5.00 -7.49 -7.56
C LEU A 161 -6.39 -8.13 -7.59
N THR A 162 -7.31 -7.63 -6.77
CA THR A 162 -8.69 -8.12 -6.71
C THR A 162 -9.42 -7.85 -8.02
N PHE A 163 -9.29 -6.64 -8.56
CA PHE A 163 -9.85 -6.32 -9.88
C PHE A 163 -9.31 -7.27 -10.96
N MET A 164 -8.01 -7.52 -10.97
CA MET A 164 -7.38 -8.42 -11.95
C MET A 164 -7.90 -9.85 -11.88
N GLU A 165 -8.19 -10.37 -10.68
CA GLU A 165 -8.75 -11.70 -10.49
C GLU A 165 -10.16 -11.84 -11.06
N HIS A 166 -10.97 -10.78 -11.00
CA HIS A 166 -12.37 -10.80 -11.45
C HIS A 166 -12.55 -10.33 -12.89
N LYS A 167 -11.73 -9.39 -13.37
CA LYS A 167 -11.92 -8.66 -14.64
C LYS A 167 -10.71 -8.65 -15.57
N GLY A 168 -9.57 -9.17 -15.14
CA GLY A 168 -8.31 -9.07 -15.88
C GLY A 168 -7.66 -7.69 -15.74
N SER A 169 -6.92 -7.24 -16.73
CA SER A 169 -6.17 -5.98 -16.66
C SER A 169 -7.05 -4.78 -16.34
N ILE A 170 -6.55 -3.92 -15.44
CA ILE A 170 -7.17 -2.62 -15.13
C ILE A 170 -6.81 -1.55 -16.19
N GLU A 171 -5.77 -1.79 -17.00
CA GLU A 171 -5.35 -0.86 -18.06
C GLU A 171 -6.47 -0.55 -19.03
N GLY A 172 -6.67 0.74 -19.32
CA GLY A 172 -7.75 1.22 -20.20
C GLY A 172 -9.15 1.14 -19.60
N ARG A 173 -9.29 0.76 -18.33
CA ARG A 173 -10.57 0.72 -17.61
C ARG A 173 -10.90 2.05 -16.99
N THR A 174 -12.13 2.17 -16.46
CA THR A 174 -12.58 3.34 -15.69
C THR A 174 -12.93 2.90 -14.27
N VAL A 175 -12.32 3.59 -13.29
CA VAL A 175 -12.61 3.45 -11.86
C VAL A 175 -13.42 4.66 -11.42
N CYS A 176 -14.46 4.46 -10.64
CA CYS A 176 -15.20 5.53 -9.98
C CYS A 176 -14.90 5.53 -8.49
N TRP A 177 -14.30 6.61 -8.01
CA TRP A 177 -14.18 6.92 -6.59
C TRP A 177 -15.33 7.80 -6.13
N VAL A 178 -15.97 7.47 -5.02
CA VAL A 178 -17.03 8.28 -4.42
C VAL A 178 -16.64 8.56 -2.97
N GLY A 179 -16.40 9.83 -2.63
CA GLY A 179 -16.05 10.19 -1.25
C GLY A 179 -15.10 11.36 -1.14
N ASP A 180 -14.25 11.35 -0.11
CA ASP A 180 -13.33 12.42 0.22
C ASP A 180 -12.05 12.40 -0.65
N ALA A 181 -11.40 13.55 -0.75
CA ALA A 181 -10.01 13.65 -1.19
C ALA A 181 -9.09 13.23 -0.05
N ASN A 182 -8.84 11.93 0.09
CA ASN A 182 -8.05 11.33 1.16
C ASN A 182 -6.91 10.45 0.65
N ASN A 183 -6.18 9.79 1.53
CA ASN A 183 -5.05 8.92 1.19
C ASN A 183 -5.41 7.78 0.21
N MET A 184 -6.65 7.31 0.20
CA MET A 184 -7.12 6.30 -0.76
C MET A 184 -7.23 6.91 -2.15
N SER A 185 -7.93 8.06 -2.29
CA SER A 185 -8.09 8.73 -3.58
C SER A 185 -6.76 9.19 -4.18
N TYR A 186 -5.84 9.71 -3.37
CA TYR A 186 -4.48 10.07 -3.85
C TYR A 186 -3.70 8.84 -4.34
N SER A 187 -3.76 7.73 -3.63
CA SER A 187 -3.10 6.50 -4.07
C SER A 187 -3.77 5.90 -5.33
N TRP A 188 -5.09 6.04 -5.48
CA TRP A 188 -5.78 5.68 -6.72
C TRP A 188 -5.35 6.55 -7.91
N LEU A 189 -5.14 7.86 -7.70
CA LEU A 189 -4.63 8.78 -8.73
C LEU A 189 -3.21 8.42 -9.17
N GLU A 190 -2.31 8.08 -8.23
CA GLU A 190 -0.99 7.55 -8.59
C GLU A 190 -1.09 6.28 -9.45
N ALA A 191 -1.93 5.32 -9.02
CA ALA A 191 -2.12 4.08 -9.75
C ALA A 191 -2.69 4.31 -11.17
N ALA A 192 -3.67 5.20 -11.31
CA ALA A 192 -4.29 5.53 -12.58
C ALA A 192 -3.26 6.05 -13.59
N LYS A 193 -2.42 6.98 -13.18
CA LYS A 193 -1.34 7.52 -14.02
C LYS A 193 -0.33 6.47 -14.44
N ILE A 194 0.10 5.61 -13.49
CA ILE A 194 1.18 4.64 -13.75
C ILE A 194 0.66 3.45 -14.57
N LEU A 195 -0.51 2.93 -14.22
CA LEU A 195 -1.04 1.70 -14.83
C LEU A 195 -1.87 1.95 -16.09
N GLY A 196 -2.21 3.22 -16.38
CA GLY A 196 -2.88 3.60 -17.62
C GLY A 196 -4.38 3.30 -17.62
N PHE A 197 -5.08 3.64 -16.54
CA PHE A 197 -6.54 3.64 -16.47
C PHE A 197 -7.08 5.02 -16.11
N HIS A 198 -8.38 5.25 -16.28
CA HIS A 198 -9.01 6.53 -15.93
C HIS A 198 -9.74 6.44 -14.59
N ILE A 199 -9.67 7.52 -13.78
CA ILE A 199 -10.42 7.60 -12.53
C ILE A 199 -11.39 8.79 -12.54
N ASN A 200 -12.67 8.50 -12.36
CA ASN A 200 -13.71 9.48 -12.09
C ASN A 200 -13.84 9.66 -10.58
N LEU A 201 -13.71 10.89 -10.08
CA LEU A 201 -13.78 11.20 -8.66
C LEU A 201 -15.05 12.01 -8.39
N ALA A 202 -16.00 11.42 -7.67
CA ALA A 202 -17.14 12.15 -7.11
C ALA A 202 -16.77 12.68 -5.72
N ILE A 203 -16.41 13.95 -5.65
CA ILE A 203 -15.95 14.61 -4.42
C ILE A 203 -16.84 15.83 -4.12
N PRO A 204 -17.33 16.03 -2.85
CA PRO A 204 -18.14 17.18 -2.48
C PRO A 204 -17.42 18.50 -2.70
N GLU A 205 -18.21 19.54 -2.94
CA GLU A 205 -17.72 20.90 -2.91
C GLU A 205 -17.21 21.24 -1.50
N GLY A 206 -16.06 21.89 -1.39
CA GLY A 206 -15.40 22.17 -0.10
C GLY A 206 -14.37 21.12 0.35
N TYR A 207 -14.21 20.03 -0.41
CA TYR A 207 -13.19 18.99 -0.19
C TYR A 207 -12.28 18.81 -1.42
N PRO A 208 -11.58 19.87 -1.88
CA PRO A 208 -10.81 19.82 -3.12
C PRO A 208 -9.60 18.88 -2.98
N LEU A 209 -9.18 18.34 -4.13
CA LEU A 209 -7.89 17.64 -4.22
C LEU A 209 -6.73 18.60 -3.89
N ASP A 210 -5.77 18.15 -3.12
CA ASP A 210 -4.47 18.78 -3.02
C ASP A 210 -3.63 18.35 -4.22
N LEU A 211 -3.44 19.28 -5.15
CA LEU A 211 -2.70 19.02 -6.40
C LEU A 211 -1.22 18.74 -6.17
N SER A 212 -0.67 19.06 -5.00
CA SER A 212 0.71 18.71 -4.65
C SER A 212 0.92 17.23 -4.35
N LEU A 213 -0.16 16.50 -4.06
CA LEU A 213 -0.15 15.07 -3.72
C LEU A 213 -0.45 14.16 -4.91
N ILE A 214 -0.71 14.70 -6.10
CA ILE A 214 -1.06 13.91 -7.28
C ILE A 214 0.02 14.03 -8.37
N PRO A 215 0.18 13.01 -9.23
CA PRO A 215 1.07 13.09 -10.39
C PRO A 215 0.68 14.21 -11.34
N GLU A 216 1.67 14.82 -11.99
CA GLU A 216 1.44 15.87 -13.00
C GLU A 216 0.57 15.38 -14.17
N GLY A 217 -0.25 16.30 -14.71
CA GLY A 217 -1.19 16.05 -15.81
C GLY A 217 -2.62 15.80 -15.33
N ASP A 218 -3.56 15.91 -16.24
CA ASP A 218 -5.00 15.81 -15.98
C ASP A 218 -5.73 14.83 -16.90
N ASP A 219 -5.00 14.12 -17.75
CA ASP A 219 -5.52 13.20 -18.76
C ASP A 219 -6.00 11.85 -18.20
N TYR A 220 -5.70 11.55 -16.94
CA TYR A 220 -6.00 10.27 -16.30
C TYR A 220 -7.11 10.33 -15.23
N TYR A 221 -7.67 11.52 -14.97
CA TYR A 221 -8.79 11.67 -14.03
C TYR A 221 -9.79 12.73 -14.44
N THR A 222 -11.00 12.64 -13.88
CA THR A 222 -12.06 13.65 -14.00
C THR A 222 -12.77 13.80 -12.66
N VAL A 223 -13.01 15.07 -12.24
CA VAL A 223 -13.73 15.37 -10.99
C VAL A 223 -15.19 15.68 -11.29
N PHE A 224 -16.08 15.00 -10.60
CA PHE A 224 -17.52 15.16 -10.66
C PHE A 224 -18.07 15.64 -9.30
N ARG A 225 -19.27 16.25 -9.34
CA ARG A 225 -20.02 16.62 -8.13
C ARG A 225 -21.25 15.72 -7.89
N ASP A 226 -21.54 14.84 -8.83
CA ASP A 226 -22.62 13.87 -8.78
C ASP A 226 -22.04 12.45 -8.90
N PRO A 227 -22.24 11.58 -7.89
CA PRO A 227 -21.77 10.20 -7.92
C PRO A 227 -22.35 9.37 -9.07
N ILE A 228 -23.62 9.64 -9.47
CA ILE A 228 -24.26 8.92 -10.58
C ILE A 228 -23.56 9.27 -11.90
N GLU A 229 -23.26 10.56 -12.12
CA GLU A 229 -22.53 10.98 -13.32
C GLU A 229 -21.12 10.42 -13.34
N ALA A 230 -20.43 10.40 -12.19
CA ALA A 230 -19.09 9.82 -12.07
C ALA A 230 -19.04 8.31 -12.34
N ALA A 231 -20.11 7.60 -11.94
CA ALA A 231 -20.20 6.15 -12.11
C ALA A 231 -20.46 5.70 -13.54
N LYS A 232 -20.93 6.60 -14.43
CA LYS A 232 -21.20 6.23 -15.84
C LYS A 232 -19.98 5.70 -16.53
N GLY A 233 -20.11 4.48 -17.06
CA GLY A 233 -19.02 3.81 -17.77
C GLY A 233 -17.90 3.24 -16.86
N ALA A 234 -18.05 3.27 -15.55
CA ALA A 234 -17.08 2.71 -14.62
C ALA A 234 -17.15 1.17 -14.59
N ASP A 235 -16.00 0.51 -14.57
CA ASP A 235 -15.84 -0.93 -14.40
C ASP A 235 -15.69 -1.34 -12.93
N LEU A 236 -15.35 -0.36 -12.09
CA LEU A 236 -15.20 -0.47 -10.64
C LEU A 236 -15.75 0.79 -9.97
N VAL A 237 -16.57 0.62 -8.93
CA VAL A 237 -16.97 1.68 -8.02
C VAL A 237 -16.34 1.39 -6.67
N THR A 238 -15.67 2.37 -6.07
CA THR A 238 -15.01 2.22 -4.77
C THR A 238 -15.23 3.46 -3.91
N THR A 239 -15.22 3.28 -2.60
CA THR A 239 -15.41 4.34 -1.60
C THR A 239 -14.64 4.03 -0.32
N ASP A 240 -14.60 4.98 0.59
CA ASP A 240 -14.09 4.84 1.94
C ASP A 240 -14.99 5.61 2.90
N VAL A 241 -14.79 5.40 4.21
CA VAL A 241 -15.53 6.11 5.26
C VAL A 241 -15.47 7.63 5.07
N TRP A 242 -16.56 8.32 5.32
CA TRP A 242 -16.61 9.79 5.21
C TRP A 242 -15.74 10.49 6.25
N THR A 243 -15.53 9.86 7.39
CA THR A 243 -14.67 10.37 8.46
C THR A 243 -13.55 9.39 8.74
N SER A 244 -12.33 9.77 8.37
CA SER A 244 -11.14 8.97 8.64
C SER A 244 -10.82 8.95 10.14
N MET A 245 -10.10 7.92 10.58
CA MET A 245 -9.63 7.79 11.96
C MET A 245 -8.80 9.01 12.38
N GLY A 246 -9.20 9.65 13.49
CA GLY A 246 -8.56 10.86 14.02
C GLY A 246 -9.28 12.17 13.69
N PHE A 247 -10.40 12.12 12.93
CA PHE A 247 -11.22 13.28 12.56
C PHE A 247 -12.66 13.19 13.11
N GLU A 248 -12.85 12.43 14.19
CA GLU A 248 -14.18 12.14 14.75
C GLU A 248 -14.95 13.39 15.21
N GLU A 249 -14.26 14.47 15.56
CA GLU A 249 -14.88 15.75 15.95
C GLU A 249 -15.61 16.43 14.78
N GLU A 250 -15.23 16.12 13.53
CA GLU A 250 -15.87 16.66 12.32
C GLU A 250 -17.08 15.80 11.84
N ASN A 251 -17.37 14.71 12.50
CA ASN A 251 -18.25 13.65 12.00
C ASN A 251 -19.64 14.17 11.57
N GLU A 252 -20.30 15.01 12.39
CA GLU A 252 -21.64 15.53 12.04
C GLU A 252 -21.62 16.47 10.82
N LYS A 253 -20.58 17.29 10.68
CA LYS A 253 -20.42 18.14 9.50
C LYS A 253 -20.22 17.30 8.26
N ARG A 254 -19.34 16.33 8.33
CA ARG A 254 -19.02 15.44 7.20
C ARG A 254 -20.23 14.60 6.79
N ARG A 255 -21.01 14.07 7.72
CA ARG A 255 -22.27 13.35 7.42
C ARG A 255 -23.26 14.22 6.62
N ARG A 256 -23.34 15.52 6.89
CA ARG A 256 -24.18 16.43 6.11
C ARG A 256 -23.62 16.69 4.72
N ASP A 257 -22.33 16.99 4.66
CA ASP A 257 -21.67 17.39 3.42
C ASP A 257 -21.55 16.21 2.43
N PHE A 258 -21.43 14.98 2.94
CA PHE A 258 -21.32 13.74 2.16
C PHE A 258 -22.63 12.99 1.97
N ALA A 259 -23.77 13.47 2.50
CA ALA A 259 -25.05 12.74 2.46
C ALA A 259 -25.47 12.31 1.05
N ASN A 260 -25.10 13.06 0.00
CA ASN A 260 -25.37 12.73 -1.39
C ASN A 260 -24.27 11.90 -2.06
N TYR A 261 -23.23 11.52 -1.33
CA TYR A 261 -22.07 10.76 -1.82
C TYR A 261 -22.06 9.32 -1.31
N GLN A 262 -23.25 8.79 -1.03
CA GLN A 262 -23.43 7.38 -0.67
C GLN A 262 -23.42 6.51 -1.92
N VAL A 263 -22.63 5.44 -1.92
CA VAL A 263 -22.72 4.39 -2.96
C VAL A 263 -23.95 3.52 -2.65
N ASN A 264 -24.96 3.64 -3.48
CA ASN A 264 -26.23 2.93 -3.41
C ASN A 264 -26.55 2.23 -4.73
N SER A 265 -27.68 1.55 -4.82
CA SER A 265 -28.10 0.83 -6.03
C SER A 265 -28.24 1.74 -7.27
N ALA A 266 -28.56 3.03 -7.13
CA ALA A 266 -28.63 3.96 -8.26
C ALA A 266 -27.24 4.28 -8.82
N VAL A 267 -26.24 4.46 -7.96
CA VAL A 267 -24.82 4.66 -8.37
C VAL A 267 -24.30 3.40 -9.07
N MET A 268 -24.55 2.21 -8.49
CA MET A 268 -24.13 0.94 -9.09
C MET A 268 -24.83 0.64 -10.42
N ALA A 269 -26.09 1.05 -10.57
CA ALA A 269 -26.85 0.88 -11.82
C ALA A 269 -26.37 1.82 -12.94
N ALA A 270 -25.76 2.95 -12.61
CA ALA A 270 -25.15 3.86 -13.59
C ALA A 270 -23.81 3.37 -14.15
N ALA A 271 -23.13 2.52 -13.39
CA ALA A 271 -21.86 1.90 -13.84
C ALA A 271 -22.07 0.86 -14.94
N ASN A 272 -20.99 0.37 -15.52
CA ASN A 272 -21.04 -0.67 -16.53
C ASN A 272 -21.74 -1.94 -16.01
N PRO A 273 -22.49 -2.66 -16.85
CA PRO A 273 -23.04 -3.96 -16.46
C PRO A 273 -21.95 -4.89 -15.94
N GLY A 274 -22.14 -5.36 -14.69
CA GLY A 274 -21.15 -6.21 -14.01
C GLY A 274 -19.96 -5.44 -13.44
N ALA A 275 -20.01 -4.11 -13.29
CA ALA A 275 -19.03 -3.36 -12.53
C ALA A 275 -18.89 -3.92 -11.11
N LEU A 276 -17.68 -3.92 -10.58
CA LEU A 276 -17.39 -4.38 -9.23
C LEU A 276 -17.61 -3.24 -8.22
N PHE A 277 -17.92 -3.61 -6.96
CA PHE A 277 -17.86 -2.73 -5.82
C PHE A 277 -16.75 -3.17 -4.87
N MET A 278 -15.91 -2.21 -4.42
CA MET A 278 -14.84 -2.42 -3.46
C MET A 278 -14.89 -1.38 -2.33
N HIS A 279 -14.36 -1.75 -1.17
CA HIS A 279 -14.22 -0.90 0.02
C HIS A 279 -13.12 -1.42 0.92
N CYS A 280 -12.14 -0.60 1.26
CA CYS A 280 -10.97 -0.99 2.06
C CYS A 280 -11.29 -1.43 3.50
N LEU A 281 -12.54 -1.23 3.95
CA LEU A 281 -13.04 -1.53 5.29
C LEU A 281 -12.25 -0.80 6.43
N PRO A 282 -12.93 -0.46 7.57
CA PRO A 282 -14.30 -0.78 7.93
C PRO A 282 -15.31 0.04 7.13
N ALA A 283 -16.53 -0.47 6.91
CA ALA A 283 -17.61 0.25 6.24
C ALA A 283 -18.74 0.59 7.22
N HIS A 284 -19.32 1.77 7.05
CA HIS A 284 -20.50 2.20 7.80
C HIS A 284 -21.75 2.10 6.92
N ARG A 285 -22.42 0.94 6.99
CA ARG A 285 -23.66 0.71 6.24
C ARG A 285 -24.70 1.77 6.59
N GLY A 286 -25.23 2.42 5.55
CA GLY A 286 -26.16 3.55 5.69
C GLY A 286 -25.49 4.93 5.69
N GLU A 287 -24.16 4.99 5.74
CA GLU A 287 -23.36 6.20 5.50
C GLU A 287 -22.78 6.16 4.08
N GLU A 288 -21.48 5.90 3.90
CA GLU A 288 -20.82 5.92 2.59
C GLU A 288 -21.28 4.83 1.63
N VAL A 289 -21.87 3.76 2.13
CA VAL A 289 -22.40 2.65 1.33
C VAL A 289 -23.66 2.06 1.94
N THR A 290 -24.62 1.63 1.11
CA THR A 290 -25.78 0.87 1.57
C THR A 290 -25.45 -0.60 1.82
N ALA A 291 -26.20 -1.25 2.74
CA ALA A 291 -26.07 -2.69 2.96
C ALA A 291 -26.34 -3.50 1.68
N GLU A 292 -27.33 -3.07 0.88
CA GLU A 292 -27.66 -3.69 -0.40
C GLU A 292 -26.48 -3.75 -1.37
N VAL A 293 -25.63 -2.73 -1.41
CA VAL A 293 -24.45 -2.69 -2.28
C VAL A 293 -23.33 -3.51 -1.69
N ILE A 294 -22.91 -3.27 -0.45
CA ILE A 294 -21.75 -3.93 0.12
C ILE A 294 -21.93 -5.43 0.34
N ASP A 295 -23.18 -5.86 0.60
CA ASP A 295 -23.52 -7.28 0.77
C ASP A 295 -24.12 -7.87 -0.54
N GLY A 296 -24.18 -7.09 -1.62
CA GLY A 296 -24.78 -7.44 -2.90
C GLY A 296 -23.83 -8.22 -3.84
N PRO A 297 -24.37 -8.68 -4.98
CA PRO A 297 -23.65 -9.59 -5.90
C PRO A 297 -22.49 -8.93 -6.66
N GLN A 298 -22.41 -7.61 -6.72
CA GLN A 298 -21.32 -6.86 -7.36
C GLN A 298 -20.16 -6.59 -6.38
N SER A 299 -20.39 -6.80 -5.09
CA SER A 299 -19.41 -6.56 -4.04
C SER A 299 -18.36 -7.69 -3.99
N VAL A 300 -17.10 -7.29 -4.00
CA VAL A 300 -15.95 -8.19 -3.84
C VAL A 300 -15.09 -7.81 -2.63
N VAL A 301 -15.70 -7.12 -1.66
CA VAL A 301 -15.00 -6.60 -0.47
C VAL A 301 -14.34 -7.69 0.38
N TRP A 302 -14.86 -8.92 0.38
CA TRP A 302 -14.26 -10.02 1.13
C TRP A 302 -13.06 -10.63 0.42
N ASP A 303 -13.11 -10.71 -0.91
CA ASP A 303 -11.96 -11.10 -1.73
C ASP A 303 -10.85 -10.03 -1.65
N GLU A 304 -11.24 -8.75 -1.67
CA GLU A 304 -10.35 -7.61 -1.44
C GLU A 304 -9.69 -7.70 -0.06
N ALA A 305 -10.45 -7.98 1.00
CA ALA A 305 -9.92 -8.13 2.34
C ALA A 305 -8.93 -9.32 2.45
N GLU A 306 -9.20 -10.46 1.79
CA GLU A 306 -8.26 -11.60 1.68
C GLU A 306 -7.01 -11.19 0.91
N ASN A 307 -7.16 -10.48 -0.19
CA ASN A 307 -6.06 -10.09 -1.06
C ASN A 307 -5.06 -9.12 -0.42
N ARG A 308 -5.41 -8.46 0.67
CA ARG A 308 -4.42 -7.72 1.49
C ARG A 308 -3.25 -8.62 1.90
N LEU A 309 -3.55 -9.85 2.31
CA LEU A 309 -2.53 -10.84 2.64
C LEU A 309 -1.60 -11.14 1.46
N HIS A 310 -2.19 -11.30 0.27
CA HIS A 310 -1.44 -11.75 -0.91
C HIS A 310 -0.69 -10.61 -1.60
N ALA A 311 -1.29 -9.45 -1.77
CA ALA A 311 -0.63 -8.26 -2.32
C ALA A 311 0.61 -7.88 -1.50
N GLN A 312 0.48 -7.88 -0.16
CA GLN A 312 1.58 -7.56 0.74
C GLN A 312 2.72 -8.59 0.64
N LYS A 313 2.45 -9.89 0.41
CA LYS A 313 3.50 -10.88 0.16
C LYS A 313 4.32 -10.55 -1.08
N GLY A 314 3.66 -10.16 -2.18
CA GLY A 314 4.34 -9.75 -3.40
C GLY A 314 5.22 -8.51 -3.21
N ILE A 315 4.72 -7.52 -2.48
CA ILE A 315 5.46 -6.29 -2.13
C ILE A 315 6.68 -6.61 -1.25
N MET A 316 6.50 -7.42 -0.18
CA MET A 316 7.58 -7.80 0.72
C MET A 316 8.67 -8.59 -0.02
N GLU A 317 8.28 -9.53 -0.89
CA GLU A 317 9.22 -10.29 -1.71
C GLU A 317 10.00 -9.37 -2.66
N PHE A 318 9.33 -8.44 -3.33
CA PHE A 318 9.99 -7.48 -4.22
C PHE A 318 11.02 -6.63 -3.48
N CYS A 319 10.64 -6.02 -2.37
CA CYS A 319 11.52 -5.16 -1.57
C CYS A 319 12.76 -5.91 -1.05
N LEU A 320 12.58 -7.12 -0.53
CA LEU A 320 13.69 -7.95 -0.02
C LEU A 320 14.63 -8.42 -1.13
N ASN A 321 14.08 -8.82 -2.29
CA ASN A 321 14.89 -9.31 -3.41
C ASN A 321 15.66 -8.19 -4.11
N ALA A 322 15.07 -7.00 -4.25
CA ALA A 322 15.74 -5.84 -4.83
C ALA A 322 16.93 -5.36 -3.96
N SER A 323 16.81 -5.54 -2.63
CA SER A 323 17.83 -5.13 -1.66
C SER A 323 18.89 -6.21 -1.39
N SER A 324 18.59 -7.49 -1.69
CA SER A 324 19.52 -8.62 -1.45
C SER A 324 20.59 -8.79 -2.54
N LYS A 325 20.44 -8.13 -3.68
CA LYS A 325 21.39 -8.12 -4.79
C LYS A 325 22.50 -7.05 -4.62
N ALA A 326 22.57 -6.44 -3.44
CA ALA A 326 23.56 -5.43 -3.05
C ALA A 326 24.78 -6.05 -2.24
#